data_916ca60c5dabf819f31c05fb6337aff0
#
_entry.id   916ca60c5dabf819f31c05fb6337aff0
#
_cell.length_a   1.000
_cell.length_b   1.000
_cell.length_c   1.000
_cell.angle_alpha   90.00
_cell.angle_beta   90.00
_cell.angle_gamma   90.00
#
_symmetry.space_group_name_H-M   'P 1'
#
loop_
_entity.id
_entity.type
_entity.pdbx_description
1 polymer ?
#
loop_
_entity_poly.entity_id
_entity_poly.type
_entity_poly.pdbx_seq_one_letter_code
_entity_poly.pdbx_strand_id
1 'polypeptide(L)'
;RALAKQVDVDVANLNAPGQIVLSGFKEGISAAVAGAKGAGLRMGKELDVAGAYHSRLMRSAQDKLAEVLKEVDFAEPVFPVISNVDARQVEGADDIRQSLERQVTGSVLWSQSMELLLEAGHETFIEFGPKPVLAGLMNRIRKGTKVISISDADSLKAAVAEFS
;
A
#
# COMPACT_ATOMS: atom_id res chain seq x y z
N ARG A 1 -7.09 2.38 14.80
CA ARG A 1 -5.88 2.93 15.44
C ARG A 1 -5.90 2.73 16.96
N ALA A 2 -7.04 2.98 17.66
CA ALA A 2 -7.12 2.78 19.12
C ALA A 2 -6.78 1.33 19.52
N LEU A 3 -7.43 0.34 18.88
CA LEU A 3 -7.15 -1.08 19.13
C LEU A 3 -5.67 -1.43 18.85
N ALA A 4 -5.08 -0.95 17.76
CA ALA A 4 -3.68 -1.22 17.43
C ALA A 4 -2.71 -0.73 18.53
N LYS A 5 -2.95 0.46 19.07
CA LYS A 5 -2.19 0.99 20.22
C LYS A 5 -2.36 0.15 21.48
N GLN A 6 -3.59 -0.30 21.74
CA GLN A 6 -3.92 -1.07 22.94
C GLN A 6 -3.21 -2.44 22.96
N VAL A 7 -3.04 -3.07 21.79
CA VAL A 7 -2.42 -4.40 21.66
C VAL A 7 -1.00 -4.37 21.09
N ASP A 8 -0.39 -3.18 21.04
CA ASP A 8 1.00 -2.94 20.63
C ASP A 8 1.37 -3.47 19.24
N VAL A 9 0.53 -3.16 18.25
CA VAL A 9 0.78 -3.45 16.83
C VAL A 9 0.74 -2.18 15.98
N ASP A 10 1.37 -2.22 14.82
CA ASP A 10 1.41 -1.13 13.87
C ASP A 10 0.29 -1.26 12.82
N VAL A 11 -0.17 -0.13 12.29
CA VAL A 11 -1.05 -0.10 11.12
C VAL A 11 -0.17 -0.24 9.88
N ALA A 12 -0.21 -1.39 9.23
CA ALA A 12 0.59 -1.68 8.04
C ALA A 12 0.00 -1.11 6.76
N ASN A 13 -1.31 -1.27 6.55
CA ASN A 13 -1.98 -0.75 5.36
C ASN A 13 -3.33 -0.11 5.70
N LEU A 14 -3.61 1.00 5.04
CA LEU A 14 -4.91 1.62 4.90
C LEU A 14 -5.39 1.41 3.45
N ASN A 15 -5.99 0.22 3.19
CA ASN A 15 -6.26 -0.24 1.83
C ASN A 15 -7.53 0.35 1.21
N ALA A 16 -8.58 0.46 1.98
CA ALA A 16 -9.87 1.01 1.56
C ALA A 16 -10.74 1.32 2.80
N PRO A 17 -11.84 2.04 2.68
CA PRO A 17 -12.81 2.19 3.75
C PRO A 17 -13.21 0.84 4.34
N GLY A 18 -12.99 0.68 5.66
CA GLY A 18 -13.26 -0.58 6.39
C GLY A 18 -12.26 -1.71 6.16
N GLN A 19 -11.14 -1.49 5.45
CA GLN A 19 -10.10 -2.49 5.25
C GLN A 19 -8.72 -1.96 5.67
N ILE A 20 -8.27 -2.43 6.82
CA ILE A 20 -7.00 -2.07 7.46
C ILE A 20 -6.20 -3.34 7.72
N VAL A 21 -4.89 -3.31 7.48
CA VAL A 21 -3.97 -4.38 7.85
C VAL A 21 -3.15 -3.91 9.04
N LEU A 22 -3.01 -4.80 10.03
CA LEU A 22 -2.15 -4.61 11.20
C LEU A 22 -0.94 -5.52 11.08
N SER A 23 0.19 -5.07 11.62
CA SER A 23 1.46 -5.79 11.61
C SER A 23 2.14 -5.67 12.96
N GLY A 24 2.73 -6.75 13.47
CA GLY A 24 3.35 -6.77 14.77
C GLY A 24 3.75 -8.17 15.21
N PHE A 25 4.05 -8.33 16.48
CA PHE A 25 4.29 -9.65 17.08
C PHE A 25 3.02 -10.49 17.08
N LYS A 26 3.19 -11.81 17.01
CA LYS A 26 2.07 -12.77 16.89
C LYS A 26 1.04 -12.60 17.99
N GLU A 27 1.48 -12.41 19.23
CA GLU A 27 0.65 -12.21 20.41
C GLU A 27 -0.23 -10.95 20.26
N GLY A 28 0.34 -9.84 19.78
CA GLY A 28 -0.38 -8.59 19.51
C GLY A 28 -1.41 -8.75 18.38
N ILE A 29 -1.06 -9.48 17.30
CA ILE A 29 -1.97 -9.77 16.20
C ILE A 29 -3.14 -10.65 16.69
N SER A 30 -2.86 -11.71 17.45
CA SER A 30 -3.91 -12.57 18.01
C SER A 30 -4.84 -11.80 18.94
N ALA A 31 -4.30 -10.91 19.78
CA ALA A 31 -5.09 -10.01 20.63
C ALA A 31 -5.93 -9.02 19.82
N ALA A 32 -5.39 -8.48 18.71
CA ALA A 32 -6.13 -7.60 17.78
C ALA A 32 -7.32 -8.34 17.13
N VAL A 33 -7.11 -9.57 16.68
CA VAL A 33 -8.18 -10.41 16.08
C VAL A 33 -9.28 -10.69 17.11
N ALA A 34 -8.90 -11.09 18.33
CA ALA A 34 -9.85 -11.36 19.42
C ALA A 34 -10.64 -10.10 19.83
N GLY A 35 -9.97 -8.95 19.91
CA GLY A 35 -10.56 -7.65 20.29
C GLY A 35 -11.37 -6.96 19.19
N ALA A 36 -11.30 -7.42 17.93
CA ALA A 36 -11.84 -6.72 16.79
C ALA A 36 -13.34 -6.40 16.93
N LYS A 37 -14.15 -7.38 17.31
CA LYS A 37 -15.61 -7.18 17.49
C LYS A 37 -15.92 -6.16 18.60
N GLY A 38 -15.22 -6.24 19.73
CA GLY A 38 -15.36 -5.29 20.83
C GLY A 38 -14.97 -3.86 20.46
N ALA A 39 -14.07 -3.69 19.49
CA ALA A 39 -13.67 -2.42 18.91
C ALA A 39 -14.59 -1.92 17.78
N GLY A 40 -15.74 -2.57 17.54
CA GLY A 40 -16.70 -2.19 16.51
C GLY A 40 -16.31 -2.59 15.08
N LEU A 41 -15.30 -3.47 14.94
CA LEU A 41 -14.91 -4.00 13.63
C LEU A 41 -15.75 -5.23 13.27
N ARG A 42 -16.09 -5.37 12.00
CA ARG A 42 -16.91 -6.49 11.51
C ARG A 42 -16.25 -7.83 11.75
N MET A 43 -14.93 -7.92 11.51
CA MET A 43 -14.13 -9.13 11.72
C MET A 43 -12.63 -8.78 11.76
N GLY A 44 -11.86 -9.60 12.46
CA GLY A 44 -10.41 -9.70 12.31
C GLY A 44 -10.06 -11.06 11.74
N LYS A 45 -9.02 -11.11 10.90
CA LYS A 45 -8.48 -12.35 10.35
C LYS A 45 -6.95 -12.26 10.33
N GLU A 46 -6.30 -13.27 10.88
CA GLU A 46 -4.85 -13.42 10.77
C GLU A 46 -4.47 -13.80 9.33
N LEU A 47 -3.39 -13.18 8.83
CA LEU A 47 -2.85 -13.45 7.50
C LEU A 47 -1.60 -14.32 7.65
N ASP A 48 -1.49 -15.33 6.78
CA ASP A 48 -0.28 -16.15 6.68
C ASP A 48 0.76 -15.42 5.82
N VAL A 49 1.67 -14.70 6.50
CA VAL A 49 2.72 -13.90 5.88
C VAL A 49 4.06 -14.14 6.55
N ALA A 50 5.15 -14.03 5.79
CA ALA A 50 6.50 -14.36 6.24
C ALA A 50 7.11 -13.35 7.23
N GLY A 51 6.51 -12.17 7.42
CA GLY A 51 7.09 -11.14 8.29
C GLY A 51 6.14 -10.01 8.63
N ALA A 52 6.56 -9.19 9.60
CA ALA A 52 5.81 -8.04 10.08
C ALA A 52 6.06 -6.80 9.21
N TYR A 53 5.76 -6.91 7.90
CA TYR A 53 5.98 -5.84 6.93
C TYR A 53 5.23 -4.55 7.33
N HIS A 54 5.80 -3.42 6.94
CA HIS A 54 5.26 -2.09 7.22
C HIS A 54 5.03 -1.82 8.70
N SER A 55 5.94 -2.31 9.56
CA SER A 55 5.94 -2.09 11.00
C SER A 55 7.32 -1.73 11.52
N ARG A 56 7.39 -1.21 12.74
CA ARG A 56 8.66 -0.92 13.45
C ARG A 56 9.57 -2.14 13.57
N LEU A 57 9.03 -3.37 13.49
CA LEU A 57 9.81 -4.61 13.54
C LEU A 57 10.71 -4.80 12.31
N MET A 58 10.46 -4.06 11.23
CA MET A 58 11.29 -4.07 10.03
C MET A 58 12.45 -3.07 10.07
N ARG A 59 12.74 -2.44 11.23
CA ARG A 59 13.79 -1.41 11.36
C ARG A 59 15.14 -1.88 10.84
N SER A 60 15.58 -3.09 11.20
CA SER A 60 16.87 -3.63 10.74
C SER A 60 16.93 -3.83 9.22
N ALA A 61 15.80 -4.11 8.58
CA ALA A 61 15.71 -4.19 7.12
C ALA A 61 15.73 -2.79 6.50
N GLN A 62 15.08 -1.80 7.11
CA GLN A 62 15.13 -0.41 6.69
C GLN A 62 16.59 0.11 6.73
N ASP A 63 17.31 -0.12 7.83
CA ASP A 63 18.69 0.35 7.98
C ASP A 63 19.61 -0.27 6.92
N LYS A 64 19.44 -1.57 6.61
CA LYS A 64 20.17 -2.23 5.53
C LYS A 64 19.81 -1.68 4.15
N LEU A 65 18.53 -1.42 3.89
CA LEU A 65 18.09 -0.84 2.64
C LEU A 65 18.66 0.58 2.48
N ALA A 66 18.67 1.37 3.54
CA ALA A 66 19.21 2.74 3.51
C ALA A 66 20.69 2.76 3.06
N GLU A 67 21.51 1.79 3.53
CA GLU A 67 22.91 1.68 3.08
C GLU A 67 22.99 1.35 1.58
N VAL A 68 22.18 0.41 1.09
CA VAL A 68 22.15 0.06 -0.33
C VAL A 68 21.68 1.22 -1.19
N LEU A 69 20.67 1.96 -0.73
CA LEU A 69 20.11 3.11 -1.47
C LEU A 69 21.08 4.29 -1.62
N LYS A 70 22.12 4.38 -0.78
CA LYS A 70 23.20 5.38 -0.94
C LYS A 70 24.03 5.14 -2.20
N GLU A 71 24.17 3.88 -2.60
CA GLU A 71 24.97 3.47 -3.76
C GLU A 71 24.13 3.42 -5.06
N VAL A 72 22.81 3.69 -4.98
CA VAL A 72 21.93 3.68 -6.15
C VAL A 72 21.81 5.09 -6.72
N ASP A 73 22.10 5.23 -8.00
CA ASP A 73 21.83 6.44 -8.75
C ASP A 73 20.34 6.53 -9.11
N PHE A 74 19.67 7.56 -8.58
CA PHE A 74 18.28 7.84 -8.90
C PHE A 74 18.21 8.96 -9.94
N ALA A 75 17.48 8.70 -11.03
CA ALA A 75 17.13 9.74 -11.99
C ALA A 75 15.85 10.46 -11.55
N GLU A 76 15.68 11.68 -12.04
CA GLU A 76 14.40 12.39 -11.93
C GLU A 76 13.29 11.60 -12.62
N PRO A 77 12.10 11.48 -12.01
CA PRO A 77 10.98 10.75 -12.60
C PRO A 77 10.46 11.50 -13.83
N VAL A 78 10.29 10.80 -14.97
CA VAL A 78 9.75 11.37 -16.21
C VAL A 78 8.23 11.54 -16.18
N PHE A 79 7.56 10.99 -15.18
CA PHE A 79 6.12 11.15 -14.92
C PHE A 79 5.88 11.18 -13.39
N PRO A 80 4.76 11.76 -12.93
CA PRO A 80 4.46 11.82 -11.51
C PRO A 80 4.41 10.44 -10.85
N VAL A 81 5.04 10.31 -9.69
CA VAL A 81 5.01 9.10 -8.86
C VAL A 81 4.39 9.44 -7.51
N ILE A 82 3.42 8.66 -7.07
CA ILE A 82 2.80 8.81 -5.75
C ILE A 82 3.43 7.82 -4.77
N SER A 83 4.00 8.35 -3.68
CA SER A 83 4.58 7.54 -2.61
C SER A 83 3.49 6.88 -1.76
N ASN A 84 3.60 5.55 -1.56
CA ASN A 84 2.68 4.81 -0.69
C ASN A 84 2.79 5.22 0.78
N VAL A 85 3.97 5.60 1.25
CA VAL A 85 4.19 5.95 2.66
C VAL A 85 3.68 7.34 3.01
N ASP A 86 3.68 8.25 2.03
CA ASP A 86 3.34 9.66 2.23
C ASP A 86 1.97 10.03 1.60
N ALA A 87 1.43 9.21 0.71
CA ALA A 87 0.23 9.48 -0.10
C ALA A 87 0.31 10.84 -0.82
N ARG A 88 1.48 11.16 -1.37
CA ARG A 88 1.75 12.39 -2.14
C ARG A 88 2.68 12.13 -3.30
N GLN A 89 2.73 13.04 -4.24
CA GLN A 89 3.75 13.03 -5.28
C GLN A 89 5.14 13.24 -4.68
N VAL A 90 6.11 12.44 -5.17
CA VAL A 90 7.52 12.64 -4.83
C VAL A 90 8.12 13.81 -5.57
N GLU A 91 9.06 14.52 -4.93
CA GLU A 91 9.66 15.76 -5.43
C GLU A 91 11.09 15.50 -5.92
N GLY A 92 11.30 14.48 -6.76
CA GLY A 92 12.59 14.19 -7.38
C GLY A 92 13.33 13.00 -6.77
N ALA A 93 14.56 12.80 -7.21
CA ALA A 93 15.38 11.63 -6.93
C ALA A 93 15.65 11.41 -5.43
N ASP A 94 15.97 12.45 -4.70
CA ASP A 94 16.27 12.34 -3.27
C ASP A 94 15.04 12.01 -2.44
N ASP A 95 13.88 12.58 -2.79
CA ASP A 95 12.61 12.26 -2.11
C ASP A 95 12.17 10.81 -2.41
N ILE A 96 12.42 10.31 -3.62
CA ILE A 96 12.22 8.88 -3.96
C ILE A 96 13.05 8.00 -3.02
N ARG A 97 14.35 8.28 -2.89
CA ARG A 97 15.25 7.52 -2.00
C ARG A 97 14.74 7.49 -0.56
N GLN A 98 14.39 8.63 -0.02
CA GLN A 98 13.87 8.77 1.34
C GLN A 98 12.51 8.07 1.52
N SER A 99 11.62 8.15 0.52
CA SER A 99 10.31 7.49 0.55
C SER A 99 10.45 5.96 0.54
N LEU A 100 11.38 5.42 -0.25
CA LEU A 100 11.68 3.99 -0.29
C LEU A 100 12.22 3.49 1.06
N GLU A 101 13.11 4.25 1.69
CA GLU A 101 13.61 3.93 3.02
C GLU A 101 12.48 3.92 4.07
N ARG A 102 11.71 5.00 4.15
CA ARG A 102 10.59 5.12 5.11
C ARG A 102 9.50 4.08 4.89
N GLN A 103 9.30 3.62 3.64
CA GLN A 103 8.26 2.65 3.31
C GLN A 103 8.44 1.29 4.01
N VAL A 104 9.68 0.91 4.35
CA VAL A 104 9.96 -0.41 4.96
C VAL A 104 9.26 -0.57 6.31
N THR A 105 9.22 0.48 7.11
CA THR A 105 8.54 0.49 8.43
C THR A 105 7.24 1.30 8.41
N GLY A 106 7.03 2.12 7.38
CA GLY A 106 5.87 3.01 7.28
C GLY A 106 4.64 2.34 6.69
N SER A 107 3.46 2.82 7.08
CA SER A 107 2.18 2.34 6.55
C SER A 107 2.06 2.58 5.05
N VAL A 108 1.40 1.66 4.35
CA VAL A 108 0.90 1.87 2.99
C VAL A 108 -0.40 2.66 3.07
N LEU A 109 -0.39 3.89 2.59
CA LEU A 109 -1.54 4.80 2.57
C LEU A 109 -2.30 4.69 1.24
N TRP A 110 -2.68 3.47 0.85
CA TRP A 110 -3.27 3.18 -0.45
C TRP A 110 -4.55 3.96 -0.72
N SER A 111 -5.48 3.98 0.24
CA SER A 111 -6.74 4.72 0.09
C SER A 111 -6.49 6.19 -0.19
N GLN A 112 -5.62 6.84 0.60
CA GLN A 112 -5.30 8.26 0.44
C GLN A 112 -4.60 8.54 -0.89
N SER A 113 -3.70 7.66 -1.34
CA SER A 113 -3.05 7.78 -2.64
C SER A 113 -4.04 7.73 -3.79
N MET A 114 -5.03 6.83 -3.72
CA MET A 114 -6.06 6.72 -4.75
C MET A 114 -7.06 7.87 -4.68
N GLU A 115 -7.43 8.33 -3.50
CA GLU A 115 -8.28 9.51 -3.30
C GLU A 115 -7.63 10.75 -3.90
N LEU A 116 -6.32 10.98 -3.66
CA LEU A 116 -5.55 12.07 -4.27
C LEU A 116 -5.64 12.05 -5.80
N LEU A 117 -5.42 10.88 -6.42
CA LEU A 117 -5.48 10.74 -7.89
C LEU A 117 -6.89 10.96 -8.44
N LEU A 118 -7.91 10.46 -7.74
CA LEU A 118 -9.32 10.65 -8.12
C LEU A 118 -9.74 12.12 -8.00
N GLU A 119 -9.25 12.85 -6.99
CA GLU A 119 -9.49 14.29 -6.81
C GLU A 119 -8.76 15.13 -7.86
N ALA A 120 -7.58 14.65 -8.33
CA ALA A 120 -6.86 15.25 -9.46
C ALA A 120 -7.53 14.99 -10.83
N GLY A 121 -8.64 14.24 -10.88
CA GLY A 121 -9.42 13.99 -12.10
C GLY A 121 -9.01 12.76 -12.88
N HIS A 122 -8.18 11.87 -12.33
CA HIS A 122 -7.89 10.60 -12.99
C HIS A 122 -9.08 9.65 -12.92
N GLU A 123 -9.56 9.17 -14.06
CA GLU A 123 -10.77 8.33 -14.18
C GLU A 123 -10.46 6.88 -14.56
N THR A 124 -9.30 6.63 -15.18
CA THR A 124 -8.87 5.30 -15.64
C THR A 124 -7.55 4.93 -15.01
N PHE A 125 -7.48 3.72 -14.47
CA PHE A 125 -6.29 3.16 -13.82
C PHE A 125 -5.89 1.86 -14.51
N ILE A 126 -4.59 1.56 -14.52
CA ILE A 126 -4.07 0.30 -15.03
C ILE A 126 -3.36 -0.40 -13.89
N GLU A 127 -3.72 -1.66 -13.65
CA GLU A 127 -3.07 -2.53 -12.68
C GLU A 127 -2.27 -3.60 -13.42
N PHE A 128 -0.98 -3.70 -13.13
CA PHE A 128 -0.13 -4.79 -13.60
C PHE A 128 0.05 -5.81 -12.48
N GLY A 129 -0.36 -7.07 -12.72
CA GLY A 129 -0.19 -8.12 -11.74
C GLY A 129 -0.96 -9.39 -12.07
N PRO A 130 -0.62 -10.52 -11.42
CA PRO A 130 -1.22 -11.83 -11.73
C PRO A 130 -2.69 -11.97 -11.31
N LYS A 131 -3.20 -11.03 -10.51
CA LYS A 131 -4.59 -11.01 -10.03
C LYS A 131 -5.07 -9.57 -9.84
N PRO A 132 -6.37 -9.28 -10.06
CA PRO A 132 -6.96 -7.94 -9.95
C PRO A 132 -7.22 -7.56 -8.47
N VAL A 133 -6.16 -7.41 -7.69
CA VAL A 133 -6.25 -7.08 -6.24
C VAL A 133 -6.54 -5.60 -6.04
N LEU A 134 -5.81 -4.73 -6.75
CA LEU A 134 -5.93 -3.28 -6.61
C LEU A 134 -7.24 -2.76 -7.21
N ALA A 135 -7.71 -3.36 -8.29
CA ALA A 135 -9.04 -3.10 -8.85
C ALA A 135 -10.15 -3.33 -7.82
N GLY A 136 -10.04 -4.41 -7.03
CA GLY A 136 -10.97 -4.69 -5.94
C GLY A 136 -10.92 -3.65 -4.82
N LEU A 137 -9.74 -3.12 -4.49
CA LEU A 137 -9.58 -2.04 -3.52
C LEU A 137 -10.14 -0.72 -4.06
N MET A 138 -9.84 -0.40 -5.32
CA MET A 138 -10.34 0.80 -5.98
C MET A 138 -11.88 0.86 -5.98
N ASN A 139 -12.55 -0.24 -6.30
CA ASN A 139 -14.02 -0.31 -6.29
C ASN A 139 -14.63 -0.10 -4.89
N ARG A 140 -13.87 -0.34 -3.81
CA ARG A 140 -14.27 -0.02 -2.43
C ARG A 140 -14.06 1.45 -2.07
N ILE A 141 -13.03 2.09 -2.65
CA ILE A 141 -12.72 3.50 -2.45
C ILE A 141 -13.74 4.34 -3.22
N ARG A 142 -13.90 4.06 -4.52
CA ARG A 142 -14.90 4.71 -5.38
C ARG A 142 -15.52 3.68 -6.32
N LYS A 143 -16.78 3.37 -6.10
CA LYS A 143 -17.53 2.41 -6.92
C LYS A 143 -17.63 2.90 -8.37
N GLY A 144 -17.38 1.99 -9.31
CA GLY A 144 -17.49 2.26 -10.74
C GLY A 144 -16.27 2.93 -11.36
N THR A 145 -15.17 3.14 -10.61
CA THR A 145 -13.90 3.58 -11.19
C THR A 145 -13.37 2.54 -12.16
N LYS A 146 -12.96 2.98 -13.36
CA LYS A 146 -12.42 2.09 -14.39
C LYS A 146 -11.01 1.66 -14.01
N VAL A 147 -10.81 0.34 -13.85
CA VAL A 147 -9.49 -0.26 -13.66
C VAL A 147 -9.29 -1.38 -14.65
N ILE A 148 -8.24 -1.29 -15.46
CA ILE A 148 -7.85 -2.29 -16.44
C ILE A 148 -6.73 -3.12 -15.82
N SER A 149 -6.98 -4.40 -15.57
CA SER A 149 -5.99 -5.30 -14.99
C SER A 149 -5.27 -6.08 -16.10
N ILE A 150 -3.95 -5.99 -16.12
CA ILE A 150 -3.07 -6.64 -17.10
C ILE A 150 -2.28 -7.73 -16.38
N SER A 151 -2.57 -8.99 -16.68
CA SER A 151 -1.96 -10.16 -16.03
C SER A 151 -1.12 -11.03 -16.98
N ASP A 152 -1.29 -10.84 -18.29
CA ASP A 152 -0.65 -11.64 -19.35
C ASP A 152 -0.59 -10.87 -20.67
N ALA A 153 -0.03 -11.51 -21.70
CA ALA A 153 0.14 -10.91 -23.01
C ALA A 153 -1.18 -10.59 -23.73
N ASP A 154 -2.24 -11.38 -23.48
CA ASP A 154 -3.51 -11.17 -24.15
C ASP A 154 -4.29 -10.01 -23.53
N SER A 155 -4.29 -9.89 -22.20
CA SER A 155 -4.83 -8.72 -21.50
C SER A 155 -4.06 -7.45 -21.82
N LEU A 156 -2.74 -7.51 -22.04
CA LEU A 156 -1.96 -6.37 -22.51
C LEU A 156 -2.39 -5.93 -23.92
N LYS A 157 -2.56 -6.87 -24.87
CA LYS A 157 -3.04 -6.55 -26.23
C LYS A 157 -4.42 -5.90 -26.20
N ALA A 158 -5.33 -6.44 -25.37
CA ALA A 158 -6.66 -5.89 -25.21
C ALA A 158 -6.61 -4.45 -24.64
N ALA A 159 -5.78 -4.21 -23.64
CA ALA A 159 -5.59 -2.88 -23.05
C ALA A 159 -5.03 -1.88 -24.09
N VAL A 160 -4.01 -2.27 -24.86
CA VAL A 160 -3.44 -1.42 -25.93
C VAL A 160 -4.51 -1.07 -26.97
N ALA A 161 -5.33 -2.02 -27.39
CA ALA A 161 -6.41 -1.77 -28.37
C ALA A 161 -7.48 -0.80 -27.84
N GLU A 162 -7.65 -0.69 -26.54
CA GLU A 162 -8.60 0.25 -25.91
C GLU A 162 -8.11 1.71 -25.95
N PHE A 163 -6.78 1.94 -26.00
CA PHE A 163 -6.15 3.26 -26.03
C PHE A 163 -5.67 3.68 -27.43
N SER A 164 -5.87 2.84 -28.45
CA SER A 164 -5.51 3.10 -29.86
C SER A 164 -6.69 3.63 -30.64
#